data_41d94a22ec80a654e73eda44cf62af2c
#
_entry.id   41d94a22ec80a654e73eda44cf62af2c
#
_cell.length_a   1.000
_cell.length_b   1.000
_cell.length_c   1.000
_cell.angle_alpha   90.00
_cell.angle_beta   90.00
_cell.angle_gamma   90.00
#
_symmetry.space_group_name_H-M   'P 1'
#
loop_
_entity.id
_entity.type
_entity.pdbx_description
1 polymer ?
#
loop_
_entity_poly.entity_id
_entity_poly.type
_entity_poly.pdbx_seq_one_letter_code
_entity_poly.pdbx_strand_id
1 'polypeptide(L)'
;MNDSLDQYFKQIATGKLLTHDEEIKLSQRIEAGDNVARQIMIQSNLRLAISIAKKYQRSGCNLEDLIQESNVGLIKAVDRFDWRRGFKFSTYASWWIKQAVRRHVTDSLSDVRMPSHAVSLAYKISNFIRDYENEFNHRPHDSEIAEMLGVTEAAVKESLYNTGLASTISLDTPVGEDSDRTLMETIVDDRGTHIDELLDRARVFDVVKSCMHLLTPREEQVLRLRFGITDIDDLDQLPNTLQA
;
A
#
# COMPACT_ATOMS: atom_id res chain seq x y z
N MET A 1 12.54 2.67 -23.10
CA MET A 1 12.13 4.07 -22.84
C MET A 1 10.74 4.24 -23.39
N ASN A 2 9.80 4.76 -22.62
CA ASN A 2 8.39 4.79 -23.01
C ASN A 2 8.17 5.86 -24.09
N ASP A 3 7.94 5.42 -25.30
CA ASP A 3 7.66 6.27 -26.49
C ASP A 3 6.45 7.21 -26.25
N SER A 4 5.50 6.78 -25.42
CA SER A 4 4.31 7.55 -25.00
C SER A 4 4.64 8.79 -24.18
N LEU A 5 5.58 8.67 -23.21
CA LEU A 5 6.01 9.80 -22.38
C LEU A 5 6.78 10.85 -23.20
N ASP A 6 7.61 10.41 -24.14
CA ASP A 6 8.36 11.33 -25.00
C ASP A 6 7.43 12.11 -25.92
N GLN A 7 6.38 11.48 -26.45
CA GLN A 7 5.33 12.16 -27.23
C GLN A 7 4.57 13.18 -26.37
N TYR A 8 4.21 12.80 -25.15
CA TYR A 8 3.55 13.69 -24.20
C TYR A 8 4.39 14.93 -23.86
N PHE A 9 5.69 14.74 -23.59
CA PHE A 9 6.60 15.87 -23.33
C PHE A 9 6.75 16.78 -24.55
N LYS A 10 6.81 16.24 -25.76
CA LYS A 10 6.86 17.03 -27.00
C LYS A 10 5.60 17.88 -27.16
N GLN A 11 4.42 17.33 -26.93
CA GLN A 11 3.15 18.05 -27.00
C GLN A 11 3.07 19.20 -26.00
N ILE A 12 3.51 18.98 -24.75
CA ILE A 12 3.47 20.01 -23.71
C ILE A 12 4.55 21.08 -23.92
N ALA A 13 5.68 20.73 -24.52
CA ALA A 13 6.76 21.68 -24.79
C ALA A 13 6.32 22.83 -25.72
N THR A 14 5.35 22.60 -26.60
CA THR A 14 4.80 23.60 -27.54
C THR A 14 3.81 24.57 -26.89
N GLY A 15 3.38 24.31 -25.66
CA GLY A 15 2.41 25.15 -24.93
C GLY A 15 2.94 26.55 -24.64
N LYS A 16 2.11 27.57 -24.89
CA LYS A 16 2.43 28.97 -24.60
C LYS A 16 2.45 29.20 -23.08
N LEU A 17 3.50 29.87 -22.59
CA LEU A 17 3.55 30.36 -21.20
C LEU A 17 2.65 31.58 -21.06
N LEU A 18 1.85 31.61 -19.98
CA LEU A 18 0.94 32.72 -19.68
C LEU A 18 1.68 33.83 -18.92
N THR A 19 1.36 35.07 -19.26
CA THR A 19 1.73 36.24 -18.48
C THR A 19 0.74 36.41 -17.30
N HIS A 20 1.12 37.16 -16.28
CA HIS A 20 0.25 37.42 -15.13
C HIS A 20 -1.11 38.03 -15.51
N ASP A 21 -1.13 38.96 -16.49
CA ASP A 21 -2.35 39.57 -16.97
C ASP A 21 -3.26 38.56 -17.73
N GLU A 22 -2.63 37.63 -18.46
CA GLU A 22 -3.35 36.52 -19.11
C GLU A 22 -3.93 35.54 -18.06
N GLU A 23 -3.19 35.23 -16.98
CA GLU A 23 -3.70 34.43 -15.86
C GLU A 23 -4.95 35.05 -15.24
N ILE A 24 -4.95 36.35 -15.00
CA ILE A 24 -6.11 37.11 -14.46
C ILE A 24 -7.30 37.04 -15.41
N LYS A 25 -7.11 37.33 -16.70
CA LYS A 25 -8.17 37.29 -17.70
C LYS A 25 -8.80 35.92 -17.85
N LEU A 26 -7.96 34.86 -17.89
CA LEU A 26 -8.45 33.49 -17.93
C LEU A 26 -9.22 33.13 -16.67
N SER A 27 -8.73 33.55 -15.52
CA SER A 27 -9.38 33.26 -14.23
C SER A 27 -10.76 33.91 -14.12
N GLN A 28 -10.92 35.14 -14.62
CA GLN A 28 -12.23 35.83 -14.72
C GLN A 28 -13.20 35.08 -15.63
N ARG A 29 -12.72 34.57 -16.77
CA ARG A 29 -13.54 33.77 -17.69
C ARG A 29 -13.92 32.43 -17.10
N ILE A 30 -13.04 31.80 -16.35
CA ILE A 30 -13.31 30.53 -15.62
C ILE A 30 -14.40 30.75 -14.57
N GLU A 31 -14.33 31.86 -13.82
CA GLU A 31 -15.37 32.25 -12.85
C GLU A 31 -16.74 32.47 -13.52
N ALA A 32 -16.75 32.92 -14.77
CA ALA A 32 -17.96 33.07 -15.60
C ALA A 32 -18.45 31.73 -16.21
N GLY A 33 -17.77 30.61 -15.95
CA GLY A 33 -18.13 29.25 -16.43
C GLY A 33 -17.52 28.84 -17.78
N ASP A 34 -16.50 29.54 -18.29
CA ASP A 34 -15.87 29.23 -19.57
C ASP A 34 -14.92 28.05 -19.46
N ASN A 35 -15.37 26.90 -19.95
CA ASN A 35 -14.57 25.66 -19.97
C ASN A 35 -13.36 25.72 -20.91
N VAL A 36 -13.41 26.56 -21.97
CA VAL A 36 -12.28 26.72 -22.88
C VAL A 36 -11.14 27.46 -22.17
N ALA A 37 -11.46 28.52 -21.45
CA ALA A 37 -10.49 29.25 -20.63
C ALA A 37 -9.85 28.34 -19.56
N ARG A 38 -10.66 27.46 -18.95
CA ARG A 38 -10.18 26.45 -18.00
C ARG A 38 -9.17 25.47 -18.62
N GLN A 39 -9.47 24.95 -19.80
CA GLN A 39 -8.55 24.08 -20.53
C GLN A 39 -7.23 24.77 -20.90
N ILE A 40 -7.30 26.01 -21.39
CA ILE A 40 -6.11 26.82 -21.72
C ILE A 40 -5.24 27.01 -20.47
N MET A 41 -5.84 27.36 -19.33
CA MET A 41 -5.13 27.57 -18.08
C MET A 41 -4.41 26.29 -17.61
N ILE A 42 -5.06 25.11 -17.71
CA ILE A 42 -4.47 23.83 -17.38
C ILE A 42 -3.31 23.51 -18.34
N GLN A 43 -3.56 23.54 -19.65
CA GLN A 43 -2.57 23.16 -20.67
C GLN A 43 -1.29 24.00 -20.59
N SER A 44 -1.42 25.31 -20.39
CA SER A 44 -0.28 26.22 -20.27
C SER A 44 0.59 25.97 -19.03
N ASN A 45 0.02 25.31 -17.99
CA ASN A 45 0.71 25.05 -16.74
C ASN A 45 1.13 23.57 -16.52
N LEU A 46 0.90 22.66 -17.48
CA LEU A 46 1.34 21.26 -17.39
C LEU A 46 2.85 21.14 -17.17
N ARG A 47 3.66 22.03 -17.74
CA ARG A 47 5.11 22.07 -17.54
C ARG A 47 5.49 22.27 -16.08
N LEU A 48 4.74 23.09 -15.35
CA LEU A 48 4.92 23.28 -13.90
C LEU A 48 4.64 21.99 -13.14
N ALA A 49 3.54 21.30 -13.46
CA ALA A 49 3.18 20.02 -12.84
C ALA A 49 4.28 18.98 -13.03
N ILE A 50 4.77 18.80 -14.27
CA ILE A 50 5.87 17.87 -14.58
C ILE A 50 7.15 18.23 -13.83
N SER A 51 7.50 19.52 -13.74
CA SER A 51 8.72 19.95 -13.04
C SER A 51 8.69 19.60 -11.55
N ILE A 52 7.49 19.62 -10.94
CA ILE A 52 7.30 19.21 -9.55
C ILE A 52 7.33 17.69 -9.44
N ALA A 53 6.61 16.95 -10.31
CA ALA A 53 6.58 15.50 -10.32
C ALA A 53 8.00 14.88 -10.38
N LYS A 54 8.85 15.39 -11.27
CA LYS A 54 10.25 14.94 -11.41
C LYS A 54 11.07 15.03 -10.11
N LYS A 55 10.77 15.98 -9.22
CA LYS A 55 11.45 16.09 -7.93
C LYS A 55 11.12 14.96 -6.97
N TYR A 56 9.96 14.32 -7.16
CA TYR A 56 9.49 13.19 -6.34
C TYR A 56 9.80 11.82 -6.95
N GLN A 57 10.39 11.75 -8.12
CA GLN A 57 10.76 10.49 -8.79
C GLN A 57 11.71 9.61 -7.93
N ARG A 58 12.48 10.19 -7.01
CA ARG A 58 13.38 9.49 -6.09
C ARG A 58 12.65 8.65 -5.03
N SER A 59 11.35 8.81 -4.92
CA SER A 59 10.52 8.14 -3.91
C SER A 59 10.13 6.70 -4.28
N GLY A 60 10.65 6.13 -5.37
CA GLY A 60 10.32 4.76 -5.82
C GLY A 60 9.01 4.64 -6.61
N CYS A 61 8.24 5.72 -6.76
CA CYS A 61 7.03 5.72 -7.57
C CYS A 61 7.33 5.86 -9.07
N ASN A 62 6.45 5.27 -9.89
CA ASN A 62 6.50 5.45 -11.34
C ASN A 62 6.30 6.94 -11.70
N LEU A 63 7.15 7.47 -12.60
CA LEU A 63 7.08 8.87 -13.03
C LEU A 63 5.73 9.20 -13.68
N GLU A 64 5.14 8.27 -14.43
CA GLU A 64 3.84 8.45 -15.09
C GLU A 64 2.74 8.74 -14.08
N ASP A 65 2.68 7.96 -13.00
CA ASP A 65 1.70 8.13 -11.94
C ASP A 65 1.90 9.46 -11.20
N LEU A 66 3.15 9.82 -10.91
CA LEU A 66 3.48 11.11 -10.30
C LEU A 66 3.04 12.30 -11.17
N ILE A 67 3.19 12.19 -12.49
CA ILE A 67 2.74 13.21 -13.44
C ILE A 67 1.21 13.30 -13.42
N GLN A 68 0.49 12.17 -13.45
CA GLN A 68 -0.98 12.21 -13.45
C GLN A 68 -1.52 12.79 -12.13
N GLU A 69 -0.96 12.43 -10.99
CA GLU A 69 -1.35 13.03 -9.72
C GLU A 69 -1.00 14.51 -9.63
N SER A 70 0.13 14.92 -10.23
CA SER A 70 0.48 16.35 -10.37
C SER A 70 -0.54 17.09 -11.20
N ASN A 71 -1.03 16.49 -12.29
CA ASN A 71 -2.06 17.07 -13.15
C ASN A 71 -3.41 17.19 -12.40
N VAL A 72 -3.78 16.18 -11.59
CA VAL A 72 -4.96 16.26 -10.72
C VAL A 72 -4.82 17.39 -9.71
N GLY A 73 -3.65 17.58 -9.12
CA GLY A 73 -3.34 18.70 -8.23
C GLY A 73 -3.44 20.06 -8.94
N LEU A 74 -2.94 20.15 -10.18
CA LEU A 74 -3.04 21.34 -11.03
C LEU A 74 -4.49 21.70 -11.35
N ILE A 75 -5.32 20.72 -11.72
CA ILE A 75 -6.75 20.92 -12.01
C ILE A 75 -7.45 21.50 -10.78
N LYS A 76 -7.23 20.93 -9.60
CA LYS A 76 -7.77 21.45 -8.35
C LYS A 76 -7.31 22.88 -8.06
N ALA A 77 -6.07 23.21 -8.41
CA ALA A 77 -5.54 24.56 -8.25
C ALA A 77 -6.24 25.56 -9.19
N VAL A 78 -6.48 25.18 -10.45
CA VAL A 78 -7.20 26.04 -11.43
C VAL A 78 -8.62 26.32 -10.95
N ASP A 79 -9.34 25.29 -10.45
CA ASP A 79 -10.72 25.42 -10.00
C ASP A 79 -10.88 26.28 -8.72
N ARG A 80 -9.80 26.47 -7.95
CA ARG A 80 -9.83 27.20 -6.67
C ARG A 80 -8.97 28.45 -6.65
N PHE A 81 -8.42 28.84 -7.79
CA PHE A 81 -7.56 30.02 -7.87
C PHE A 81 -8.37 31.30 -7.78
N ASP A 82 -7.98 32.19 -6.85
CA ASP A 82 -8.56 33.53 -6.69
C ASP A 82 -7.56 34.60 -7.14
N TRP A 83 -7.79 35.15 -8.31
CA TRP A 83 -6.97 36.20 -8.93
C TRP A 83 -6.95 37.50 -8.15
N ARG A 84 -7.96 37.75 -7.32
CA ARG A 84 -8.10 39.00 -6.52
C ARG A 84 -7.00 39.13 -5.47
N ARG A 85 -6.36 38.03 -5.10
CA ARG A 85 -5.28 38.00 -4.11
C ARG A 85 -3.96 38.55 -4.62
N GLY A 86 -3.80 38.83 -5.92
CA GLY A 86 -2.61 39.42 -6.52
C GLY A 86 -1.36 38.53 -6.62
N PHE A 87 -1.45 37.24 -6.25
CA PHE A 87 -0.35 36.29 -6.37
C PHE A 87 -0.33 35.64 -7.75
N LYS A 88 0.86 35.25 -8.23
CA LYS A 88 0.99 34.45 -9.43
C LYS A 88 0.36 33.06 -9.24
N PHE A 89 -0.29 32.57 -10.30
CA PHE A 89 -0.89 31.23 -10.28
C PHE A 89 0.11 30.14 -9.90
N SER A 90 1.33 30.19 -10.39
CA SER A 90 2.39 29.21 -10.11
C SER A 90 2.68 29.04 -8.61
N THR A 91 2.64 30.13 -7.84
CA THR A 91 2.85 30.09 -6.37
C THR A 91 1.74 29.31 -5.68
N TYR A 92 0.50 29.55 -6.05
CA TYR A 92 -0.67 28.87 -5.50
C TYR A 92 -0.75 27.39 -5.97
N ALA A 93 -0.58 27.16 -7.27
CA ALA A 93 -0.67 25.83 -7.87
C ALA A 93 0.41 24.87 -7.33
N SER A 94 1.61 25.38 -7.10
CA SER A 94 2.70 24.55 -6.53
C SER A 94 2.34 23.90 -5.20
N TRP A 95 1.54 24.54 -4.37
CA TRP A 95 1.09 23.97 -3.10
C TRP A 95 0.13 22.79 -3.34
N TRP A 96 -0.86 22.95 -4.21
CA TRP A 96 -1.83 21.89 -4.54
C TRP A 96 -1.19 20.71 -5.25
N ILE A 97 -0.28 20.97 -6.18
CA ILE A 97 0.47 19.93 -6.89
C ILE A 97 1.31 19.13 -5.90
N LYS A 98 2.09 19.80 -5.03
CA LYS A 98 2.90 19.12 -4.01
C LYS A 98 2.04 18.31 -3.05
N GLN A 99 0.88 18.82 -2.67
CA GLN A 99 -0.05 18.12 -1.78
C GLN A 99 -0.60 16.84 -2.44
N ALA A 100 -1.00 16.92 -3.71
CA ALA A 100 -1.50 15.76 -4.45
C ALA A 100 -0.41 14.68 -4.60
N VAL A 101 0.79 15.07 -5.03
CA VAL A 101 1.92 14.15 -5.18
C VAL A 101 2.32 13.52 -3.86
N ARG A 102 2.45 14.30 -2.78
CA ARG A 102 2.82 13.75 -1.45
C ARG A 102 1.79 12.74 -0.96
N ARG A 103 0.51 13.04 -1.16
CA ARG A 103 -0.56 12.13 -0.78
C ARG A 103 -0.46 10.81 -1.56
N HIS A 104 -0.26 10.88 -2.87
CA HIS A 104 -0.09 9.70 -3.70
C HIS A 104 1.13 8.88 -3.27
N VAL A 105 2.28 9.54 -3.06
CA VAL A 105 3.50 8.88 -2.55
C VAL A 105 3.24 8.16 -1.23
N THR A 106 2.52 8.79 -0.30
CA THR A 106 2.18 8.16 1.00
C THR A 106 1.21 6.99 0.85
N ASP A 107 0.23 7.11 -0.07
CA ASP A 107 -0.82 6.10 -0.23
C ASP A 107 -0.38 4.90 -1.11
N SER A 108 0.60 5.07 -2.00
CA SER A 108 0.96 4.10 -3.05
C SER A 108 2.34 3.46 -2.91
N LEU A 109 3.21 3.97 -2.03
CA LEU A 109 4.58 3.44 -1.87
C LEU A 109 4.64 2.10 -1.13
N SER A 110 3.62 1.78 -0.35
CA SER A 110 3.60 0.58 0.48
C SER A 110 2.51 -0.36 0.01
N ASP A 111 2.85 -1.63 -0.28
CA ASP A 111 1.88 -2.68 -0.62
C ASP A 111 0.87 -2.86 0.53
N VAL A 112 1.34 -2.73 1.76
CA VAL A 112 0.48 -2.68 2.95
C VAL A 112 0.19 -1.22 3.29
N ARG A 113 -1.04 -0.76 2.99
CA ARG A 113 -1.45 0.62 3.26
C ARG A 113 -1.42 0.93 4.75
N MET A 114 -0.67 1.97 5.11
CA MET A 114 -0.62 2.51 6.47
C MET A 114 -1.43 3.82 6.60
N PRO A 115 -2.05 4.07 7.78
CA PRO A 115 -2.69 5.36 8.05
C PRO A 115 -1.68 6.51 7.98
N SER A 116 -2.10 7.67 7.46
CA SER A 116 -1.23 8.83 7.23
C SER A 116 -0.54 9.37 8.51
N HIS A 117 -1.20 9.24 9.67
CA HIS A 117 -0.61 9.64 10.95
C HIS A 117 0.54 8.70 11.36
N ALA A 118 0.41 7.39 11.11
CA ALA A 118 1.47 6.41 11.39
C ALA A 118 2.68 6.64 10.47
N VAL A 119 2.46 6.87 9.18
CA VAL A 119 3.52 7.23 8.22
C VAL A 119 4.23 8.52 8.64
N SER A 120 3.47 9.54 9.09
CA SER A 120 4.04 10.81 9.56
C SER A 120 4.91 10.62 10.81
N LEU A 121 4.48 9.77 11.74
CA LEU A 121 5.27 9.44 12.94
C LEU A 121 6.52 8.65 12.57
N ALA A 122 6.39 7.63 11.74
CA ALA A 122 7.52 6.83 11.25
C ALA A 122 8.58 7.70 10.56
N TYR A 123 8.16 8.67 9.75
CA TYR A 123 9.06 9.62 9.10
C TYR A 123 9.80 10.51 10.10
N LYS A 124 9.11 11.01 11.14
CA LYS A 124 9.74 11.81 12.21
C LYS A 124 10.77 10.99 12.98
N ILE A 125 10.42 9.76 13.35
CA ILE A 125 11.32 8.82 14.05
C ILE A 125 12.55 8.54 13.18
N SER A 126 12.38 8.23 11.91
CA SER A 126 13.48 7.94 10.98
C SER A 126 14.44 9.12 10.80
N ASN A 127 13.89 10.33 10.66
CA ASN A 127 14.71 11.54 10.57
C ASN A 127 15.49 11.78 11.87
N PHE A 128 14.83 11.64 13.02
CA PHE A 128 15.50 11.82 14.32
C PHE A 128 16.63 10.81 14.52
N ILE A 129 16.40 9.53 14.22
CA ILE A 129 17.43 8.49 14.30
C ILE A 129 18.61 8.85 13.41
N ARG A 130 18.37 9.22 12.16
CA ARG A 130 19.44 9.59 11.22
C ARG A 130 20.25 10.81 11.70
N ASP A 131 19.57 11.85 12.19
CA ASP A 131 20.21 13.07 12.63
C ASP A 131 21.03 12.81 13.92
N TYR A 132 20.51 11.99 14.83
CA TYR A 132 21.17 11.55 16.05
C TYR A 132 22.40 10.66 15.77
N GLU A 133 22.28 9.69 14.84
CA GLU A 133 23.40 8.85 14.41
C GLU A 133 24.53 9.67 13.77
N ASN A 134 24.19 10.73 13.02
CA ASN A 134 25.18 11.64 12.43
C ASN A 134 25.92 12.47 13.49
N GLU A 135 25.27 12.80 14.62
CA GLU A 135 25.84 13.62 15.68
C GLU A 135 26.64 12.78 16.70
N PHE A 136 26.08 11.64 17.11
CA PHE A 136 26.62 10.83 18.22
C PHE A 136 27.28 9.52 17.77
N ASN A 137 27.22 9.15 16.48
CA ASN A 137 27.74 7.90 15.92
C ASN A 137 27.17 6.60 16.56
N HIS A 138 26.03 6.67 17.22
CA HIS A 138 25.29 5.52 17.74
C HIS A 138 23.79 5.76 17.61
N ARG A 139 23.02 4.65 17.58
CA ARG A 139 21.57 4.71 17.50
C ARG A 139 20.96 5.12 18.84
N PRO A 140 19.97 6.03 18.88
CA PRO A 140 19.26 6.41 20.10
C PRO A 140 18.41 5.26 20.65
N HIS A 141 18.21 5.23 21.96
CA HIS A 141 17.26 4.33 22.61
C HIS A 141 15.82 4.78 22.35
N ASP A 142 14.87 3.82 22.40
CA ASP A 142 13.44 4.11 22.18
C ASP A 142 12.89 5.14 23.18
N SER A 143 13.43 5.17 24.41
CA SER A 143 13.09 6.15 25.43
C SER A 143 13.53 7.57 25.05
N GLU A 144 14.70 7.74 24.45
CA GLU A 144 15.22 9.04 24.02
C GLU A 144 14.42 9.57 22.82
N ILE A 145 14.05 8.68 21.89
CA ILE A 145 13.16 9.02 20.77
C ILE A 145 11.80 9.48 21.29
N ALA A 146 11.24 8.77 22.28
CA ALA A 146 9.95 9.07 22.86
C ALA A 146 9.92 10.44 23.55
N GLU A 147 10.94 10.74 24.34
CA GLU A 147 11.09 12.03 25.02
C GLU A 147 11.22 13.21 24.06
N MET A 148 12.07 13.08 23.04
CA MET A 148 12.32 14.15 22.06
C MET A 148 11.12 14.42 21.15
N LEU A 149 10.36 13.39 20.77
CA LEU A 149 9.19 13.53 19.91
C LEU A 149 7.89 13.77 20.69
N GLY A 150 7.92 13.70 22.03
CA GLY A 150 6.74 13.87 22.89
C GLY A 150 5.68 12.76 22.70
N VAL A 151 6.12 11.52 22.44
CA VAL A 151 5.26 10.34 22.26
C VAL A 151 5.59 9.28 23.30
N THR A 152 4.75 8.27 23.43
CA THR A 152 5.01 7.16 24.34
C THR A 152 6.04 6.19 23.72
N GLU A 153 6.85 5.53 24.56
CA GLU A 153 7.80 4.50 24.10
C GLU A 153 7.10 3.35 23.37
N ALA A 154 5.87 3.00 23.80
CA ALA A 154 5.05 2.01 23.12
C ALA A 154 4.70 2.43 21.68
N ALA A 155 4.36 3.71 21.46
CA ALA A 155 4.09 4.24 20.13
C ALA A 155 5.33 4.24 19.22
N VAL A 156 6.54 4.46 19.78
CA VAL A 156 7.79 4.35 19.03
C VAL A 156 8.03 2.91 18.59
N LYS A 157 7.91 1.93 19.51
CA LYS A 157 8.06 0.50 19.20
C LYS A 157 7.06 0.02 18.17
N GLU A 158 5.81 0.38 18.31
CA GLU A 158 4.75 0.07 17.35
C GLU A 158 5.04 0.68 15.97
N SER A 159 5.49 1.93 15.92
CA SER A 159 5.84 2.60 14.66
C SER A 159 7.03 1.92 13.96
N LEU A 160 8.07 1.53 14.69
CA LEU A 160 9.22 0.81 14.14
C LEU A 160 8.83 -0.59 13.65
N TYR A 161 8.00 -1.31 14.40
CA TYR A 161 7.47 -2.61 14.00
C TYR A 161 6.63 -2.52 12.72
N ASN A 162 5.70 -1.57 12.66
CA ASN A 162 4.83 -1.35 11.49
C ASN A 162 5.64 -0.93 10.26
N THR A 163 6.71 -0.16 10.42
CA THR A 163 7.60 0.20 9.32
C THR A 163 8.32 -1.03 8.76
N GLY A 164 8.73 -1.96 9.63
CA GLY A 164 9.29 -3.25 9.21
C GLY A 164 8.30 -4.12 8.44
N LEU A 165 7.04 -4.18 8.90
CA LEU A 165 5.97 -4.94 8.23
C LEU A 165 5.56 -4.34 6.87
N ALA A 166 5.70 -3.03 6.69
CA ALA A 166 5.40 -2.36 5.43
C ALA A 166 6.46 -2.64 4.34
N SER A 167 7.63 -3.16 4.72
CA SER A 167 8.70 -3.56 3.80
C SER A 167 8.46 -5.00 3.32
N THR A 168 7.81 -5.14 2.18
CA THR A 168 7.57 -6.44 1.54
C THR A 168 8.78 -6.89 0.71
N ILE A 169 9.00 -8.19 0.67
CA ILE A 169 10.05 -8.82 -0.16
C ILE A 169 9.34 -9.68 -1.21
N SER A 170 9.81 -9.63 -2.47
CA SER A 170 9.25 -10.48 -3.52
C SER A 170 9.48 -11.96 -3.23
N LEU A 171 8.43 -12.77 -3.37
CA LEU A 171 8.51 -14.23 -3.26
C LEU A 171 9.33 -14.86 -4.38
N ASP A 172 9.50 -14.16 -5.51
CA ASP A 172 10.33 -14.61 -6.64
C ASP A 172 11.82 -14.32 -6.43
N THR A 173 12.20 -13.76 -5.27
CA THR A 173 13.61 -13.53 -4.97
C THR A 173 14.36 -14.85 -4.89
N PRO A 174 15.46 -15.06 -5.65
CA PRO A 174 16.24 -16.28 -5.60
C PRO A 174 16.94 -16.43 -4.24
N VAL A 175 16.94 -17.66 -3.71
CA VAL A 175 17.59 -17.99 -2.44
C VAL A 175 18.96 -18.61 -2.73
N GLY A 176 20.03 -17.78 -2.60
CA GLY A 176 21.42 -18.19 -2.87
C GLY A 176 21.94 -17.78 -4.25
N GLU A 177 23.27 -17.74 -4.40
CA GLU A 177 23.93 -17.22 -5.61
C GLU A 177 23.81 -18.17 -6.83
N ASP A 178 23.57 -19.49 -6.62
CA ASP A 178 23.56 -20.51 -7.68
C ASP A 178 22.28 -21.37 -7.71
N SER A 179 21.21 -20.96 -7.03
CA SER A 179 20.00 -21.77 -6.98
C SER A 179 18.86 -21.17 -7.81
N ASP A 180 18.26 -21.99 -8.67
CA ASP A 180 17.00 -21.68 -9.35
C ASP A 180 15.79 -21.63 -8.38
N ARG A 181 16.02 -21.81 -7.06
CA ARG A 181 14.97 -21.82 -6.04
C ARG A 181 14.59 -20.43 -5.65
N THR A 182 13.29 -20.18 -5.57
CA THR A 182 12.71 -18.91 -5.11
C THR A 182 12.34 -18.97 -3.62
N LEU A 183 12.16 -17.80 -3.02
CA LEU A 183 11.71 -17.66 -1.63
C LEU A 183 10.35 -18.36 -1.42
N MET A 184 9.49 -18.35 -2.45
CA MET A 184 8.18 -19.02 -2.43
C MET A 184 8.28 -20.52 -2.16
N GLU A 185 9.31 -21.19 -2.70
CA GLU A 185 9.49 -22.63 -2.52
C GLU A 185 9.94 -23.05 -1.11
N THR A 186 10.42 -22.07 -0.32
CA THR A 186 10.84 -22.30 1.08
C THR A 186 9.71 -22.14 2.08
N ILE A 187 8.58 -21.54 1.67
CA ILE A 187 7.43 -21.30 2.57
C ILE A 187 6.61 -22.58 2.67
N VAL A 188 6.42 -23.06 3.90
CA VAL A 188 5.60 -24.24 4.18
C VAL A 188 4.12 -23.86 4.13
N ASP A 189 3.30 -24.74 3.54
CA ASP A 189 1.85 -24.63 3.60
C ASP A 189 1.31 -25.20 4.92
N ASP A 190 1.09 -24.31 5.89
CA ASP A 190 0.54 -24.67 7.20
C ASP A 190 -0.95 -25.04 7.17
N ARG A 191 -1.64 -24.81 6.02
CA ARG A 191 -3.06 -25.17 5.84
C ARG A 191 -3.22 -26.58 5.28
N GLY A 192 -2.17 -27.14 4.74
CA GLY A 192 -2.15 -28.51 4.25
C GLY A 192 -2.35 -29.48 5.40
N THR A 193 -3.34 -30.38 5.32
CA THR A 193 -3.48 -31.47 6.27
C THR A 193 -2.28 -32.40 6.10
N HIS A 194 -1.47 -32.59 7.14
CA HIS A 194 -0.34 -33.51 7.08
C HIS A 194 -0.84 -34.92 6.77
N ILE A 195 -0.20 -35.59 5.81
CA ILE A 195 -0.58 -36.95 5.37
C ILE A 195 -0.60 -37.91 6.56
N ASP A 196 0.31 -37.75 7.49
CA ASP A 196 0.41 -38.56 8.71
C ASP A 196 -0.85 -38.42 9.59
N GLU A 197 -1.39 -37.19 9.75
CA GLU A 197 -2.62 -36.97 10.48
C GLU A 197 -3.83 -37.61 9.80
N LEU A 198 -3.90 -37.57 8.46
CA LEU A 198 -4.96 -38.23 7.71
C LEU A 198 -4.89 -39.75 7.89
N LEU A 199 -3.70 -40.34 7.82
CA LEU A 199 -3.48 -41.75 8.04
C LEU A 199 -3.83 -42.18 9.47
N ASP A 200 -3.45 -41.39 10.47
CA ASP A 200 -3.76 -41.68 11.86
C ASP A 200 -5.27 -41.59 12.12
N ARG A 201 -5.96 -40.58 11.56
CA ARG A 201 -7.42 -40.47 11.61
C ARG A 201 -8.09 -41.68 10.96
N ALA A 202 -7.63 -42.09 9.80
CA ALA A 202 -8.15 -43.29 9.12
C ALA A 202 -7.98 -44.55 9.97
N ARG A 203 -6.78 -44.76 10.58
CA ARG A 203 -6.50 -45.88 11.49
C ARG A 203 -7.42 -45.88 12.71
N VAL A 204 -7.58 -44.69 13.35
CA VAL A 204 -8.50 -44.56 14.50
C VAL A 204 -9.93 -44.93 14.09
N PHE A 205 -10.37 -44.47 12.92
CA PHE A 205 -11.70 -44.78 12.39
C PHE A 205 -11.89 -46.29 12.13
N ASP A 206 -10.89 -46.96 11.58
CA ASP A 206 -10.92 -48.41 11.37
C ASP A 206 -10.99 -49.19 12.69
N VAL A 207 -10.26 -48.74 13.71
CA VAL A 207 -10.32 -49.31 15.06
C VAL A 207 -11.69 -49.13 15.68
N VAL A 208 -12.26 -47.90 15.60
CA VAL A 208 -13.62 -47.64 16.09
C VAL A 208 -14.63 -48.53 15.38
N LYS A 209 -14.55 -48.62 14.05
CA LYS A 209 -15.45 -49.47 13.24
C LYS A 209 -15.34 -50.95 13.66
N SER A 210 -14.15 -51.47 13.90
CA SER A 210 -13.96 -52.82 14.37
C SER A 210 -14.46 -53.09 15.77
N CYS A 211 -14.45 -52.08 16.66
CA CYS A 211 -15.01 -52.19 18.02
C CYS A 211 -16.55 -52.08 18.06
N MET A 212 -17.17 -51.51 17.04
CA MET A 212 -18.67 -51.38 17.00
C MET A 212 -19.37 -52.73 16.98
N HIS A 213 -18.76 -53.78 16.45
CA HIS A 213 -19.30 -55.14 16.46
C HIS A 213 -19.39 -55.78 17.87
N LEU A 214 -18.76 -55.17 18.87
CA LEU A 214 -18.80 -55.63 20.27
C LEU A 214 -19.99 -55.05 21.06
N LEU A 215 -20.71 -54.09 20.46
CA LEU A 215 -21.83 -53.38 21.06
C LEU A 215 -23.15 -54.05 20.75
N THR A 216 -24.17 -53.84 21.59
CA THR A 216 -25.52 -54.26 21.26
C THR A 216 -26.07 -53.43 20.10
N PRO A 217 -27.00 -53.97 19.26
CA PRO A 217 -27.50 -53.26 18.07
C PRO A 217 -28.12 -51.88 18.39
N ARG A 218 -28.61 -51.70 19.60
CA ARG A 218 -29.24 -50.47 20.06
C ARG A 218 -28.18 -49.40 20.41
N GLU A 219 -27.08 -49.80 21.04
CA GLU A 219 -25.96 -48.93 21.35
C GLU A 219 -25.19 -48.50 20.09
N GLU A 220 -25.00 -49.43 19.17
CA GLU A 220 -24.39 -49.13 17.86
C GLU A 220 -25.21 -48.10 17.09
N GLN A 221 -26.51 -48.25 17.03
CA GLN A 221 -27.39 -47.30 16.35
C GLN A 221 -27.36 -45.91 16.97
N VAL A 222 -27.31 -45.80 18.31
CA VAL A 222 -27.20 -44.52 19.00
C VAL A 222 -25.86 -43.82 18.68
N LEU A 223 -24.75 -44.55 18.68
CA LEU A 223 -23.45 -44.02 18.34
C LEU A 223 -23.37 -43.59 16.88
N ARG A 224 -23.89 -44.42 15.95
CA ARG A 224 -23.95 -44.04 14.53
C ARG A 224 -24.74 -42.76 14.29
N LEU A 225 -25.88 -42.59 14.92
CA LEU A 225 -26.73 -41.39 14.79
C LEU A 225 -26.07 -40.16 15.43
N ARG A 226 -25.42 -40.34 16.58
CA ARG A 226 -24.79 -39.23 17.29
C ARG A 226 -23.53 -38.70 16.62
N PHE A 227 -22.72 -39.58 16.03
CA PHE A 227 -21.44 -39.25 15.44
C PHE A 227 -21.43 -39.25 13.90
N GLY A 228 -22.56 -39.50 13.28
CA GLY A 228 -22.70 -39.50 11.82
C GLY A 228 -21.91 -40.62 11.12
N ILE A 229 -21.68 -41.77 11.78
CA ILE A 229 -20.88 -42.85 11.24
C ILE A 229 -21.77 -43.63 10.24
N THR A 230 -21.55 -43.45 8.96
CA THR A 230 -22.21 -44.16 7.87
C THR A 230 -21.35 -45.30 7.34
N ASP A 231 -21.98 -46.37 6.77
CA ASP A 231 -21.25 -47.52 6.19
C ASP A 231 -20.64 -47.24 4.82
N ILE A 232 -20.83 -46.06 4.30
CA ILE A 232 -20.36 -45.65 2.98
C ILE A 232 -18.97 -45.06 3.11
N ASP A 233 -18.09 -45.42 2.19
CA ASP A 233 -16.69 -44.99 2.05
C ASP A 233 -16.50 -43.47 1.82
N ASP A 234 -17.35 -42.63 2.40
CA ASP A 234 -17.29 -41.18 2.31
C ASP A 234 -16.30 -40.60 3.36
N LEU A 235 -15.00 -40.79 3.17
CA LEU A 235 -13.95 -40.05 3.84
C LEU A 235 -14.07 -38.53 3.58
N ASP A 236 -14.80 -38.12 2.56
CA ASP A 236 -15.00 -36.71 2.15
C ASP A 236 -16.15 -36.00 2.86
N GLN A 237 -17.00 -36.72 3.65
CA GLN A 237 -18.18 -36.15 4.31
C GLN A 237 -18.14 -36.20 5.85
N LEU A 238 -16.98 -36.29 6.46
CA LEU A 238 -16.91 -36.10 7.92
C LEU A 238 -17.26 -34.66 8.23
N PRO A 239 -18.41 -34.41 8.94
CA PRO A 239 -18.76 -33.05 9.31
C PRO A 239 -17.68 -32.46 10.20
N ASN A 240 -17.31 -31.21 9.97
CA ASN A 240 -16.34 -30.41 10.74
C ASN A 240 -16.66 -30.22 12.24
N THR A 241 -17.56 -31.03 12.79
CA THR A 241 -18.02 -30.99 14.21
C THR A 241 -17.08 -31.67 15.20
N LEU A 242 -15.92 -32.17 14.76
CA LEU A 242 -14.85 -32.64 15.64
C LEU A 242 -13.73 -31.60 15.85
N GLN A 243 -14.00 -30.36 15.51
CA GLN A 243 -13.14 -29.20 15.85
C GLN A 243 -13.73 -28.44 17.04
N ALA A 244 -13.87 -29.06 18.19
CA ALA A 244 -14.12 -28.39 19.48
C ALA A 244 -13.32 -29.10 20.57
#